data_5f8e7e504d06d093605091f80a9faddf
#
_entry.id   5f8e7e504d06d093605091f80a9faddf
#
_cell.length_a   1.000
_cell.length_b   1.000
_cell.length_c   1.000
_cell.angle_alpha   90.00
_cell.angle_beta   90.00
_cell.angle_gamma   90.00
#
_symmetry.space_group_name_H-M   'P 1'
#
loop_
_entity.id
_entity.type
_entity.pdbx_description
1 polymer ?
#
loop_
_entity_poly.entity_id
_entity_poly.type
_entity_poly.pdbx_seq_one_letter_code
_entity_poly.pdbx_strand_id
1 'polypeptide(L)'
;MIVTENEKSLVVFSSLLERHYSKLKAELVDIIFSYHKGLGAVFHTKDYWVRDFMPIQIDGYVFVKFVYNPDYLQDKKKYITNVDKVIKNCPFAQNYEIVDIPLVVDGGNMVFCKGKNKGKETEYVVMTEKVFSENPSFSKEQIECLLKCAFQSPDLTIVW
;
A
#
# COMPACT_ATOMS: atom_id res chain seq x y z
N MET A 1 -2.68 -15.86 -2.49
CA MET A 1 -1.30 -15.82 -1.90
C MET A 1 -0.84 -14.38 -1.95
N ILE A 2 -0.54 -13.75 -0.80
CA ILE A 2 -0.13 -12.34 -0.76
C ILE A 2 1.27 -12.13 -1.35
N VAL A 3 1.49 -10.95 -1.94
CA VAL A 3 2.80 -10.54 -2.48
C VAL A 3 3.57 -9.81 -1.38
N THR A 4 4.69 -10.39 -0.96
CA THR A 4 5.55 -9.78 0.06
C THR A 4 6.45 -8.70 -0.54
N GLU A 5 7.04 -7.84 0.31
CA GLU A 5 7.91 -6.74 -0.16
C GLU A 5 9.12 -7.24 -0.97
N ASN A 6 9.64 -8.43 -0.66
CA ASN A 6 10.77 -9.02 -1.36
C ASN A 6 10.42 -9.52 -2.76
N GLU A 7 9.17 -9.84 -3.01
CA GLU A 7 8.68 -10.36 -4.30
C GLU A 7 8.38 -9.23 -5.31
N LYS A 8 8.28 -7.98 -4.85
CA LYS A 8 7.99 -6.84 -5.71
C LYS A 8 9.21 -6.45 -6.55
N SER A 9 8.98 -6.24 -7.84
CA SER A 9 10.03 -5.91 -8.82
C SER A 9 10.05 -4.41 -9.20
N LEU A 10 9.03 -3.65 -8.83
CA LEU A 10 8.89 -2.23 -9.15
C LEU A 10 8.92 -1.37 -7.89
N VAL A 11 9.82 -0.39 -7.86
CA VAL A 11 9.85 0.65 -6.85
C VAL A 11 9.20 1.91 -7.42
N VAL A 12 8.26 2.48 -6.69
CA VAL A 12 7.45 3.61 -7.16
C VAL A 12 7.65 4.82 -6.26
N PHE A 13 7.89 5.97 -6.88
CA PHE A 13 8.02 7.26 -6.21
C PHE A 13 6.94 8.25 -6.60
N SER A 14 6.66 9.20 -5.71
CA SER A 14 5.95 10.42 -6.07
C SER A 14 6.81 11.27 -7.02
N SER A 15 6.19 11.83 -8.05
CA SER A 15 6.85 12.80 -8.94
C SER A 15 7.34 14.05 -8.22
N LEU A 16 6.86 14.31 -7.00
CA LEU A 16 7.37 15.39 -6.14
C LEU A 16 8.83 15.16 -5.73
N LEU A 17 9.28 13.89 -5.64
CA LEU A 17 10.67 13.59 -5.31
C LEU A 17 11.63 14.17 -6.36
N GLU A 18 11.35 13.98 -7.65
CA GLU A 18 12.15 14.55 -8.72
C GLU A 18 12.09 16.07 -8.71
N ARG A 19 10.90 16.62 -8.51
CA ARG A 19 10.67 18.07 -8.54
C ARG A 19 11.41 18.81 -7.42
N HIS A 20 11.47 18.24 -6.22
CA HIS A 20 12.00 18.95 -5.04
C HIS A 20 13.37 18.43 -4.60
N TYR A 21 13.73 17.18 -4.95
CA TYR A 21 14.93 16.48 -4.47
C TYR A 21 15.60 15.69 -5.60
N SER A 22 15.87 16.33 -6.75
CA SER A 22 16.39 15.68 -7.96
C SER A 22 17.71 14.93 -7.74
N LYS A 23 18.61 15.46 -6.92
CA LYS A 23 19.89 14.80 -6.57
C LYS A 23 19.65 13.49 -5.79
N LEU A 24 18.81 13.55 -4.75
CA LEU A 24 18.43 12.35 -3.97
C LEU A 24 17.75 11.30 -4.86
N LYS A 25 16.87 11.75 -5.77
CA LYS A 25 16.22 10.83 -6.71
C LYS A 25 17.25 10.14 -7.60
N ALA A 26 18.27 10.85 -8.11
CA ALA A 26 19.32 10.25 -8.92
C ALA A 26 20.11 9.17 -8.17
N GLU A 27 20.54 9.45 -6.94
CA GLU A 27 21.22 8.48 -6.09
C GLU A 27 20.36 7.23 -5.81
N LEU A 28 19.07 7.40 -5.53
CA LEU A 28 18.14 6.29 -5.32
C LEU A 28 17.94 5.45 -6.59
N VAL A 29 17.92 6.07 -7.76
CA VAL A 29 17.81 5.38 -9.06
C VAL A 29 18.97 4.41 -9.26
N ASP A 30 20.20 4.85 -9.00
CA ASP A 30 21.40 4.03 -9.16
C ASP A 30 21.35 2.81 -8.19
N ILE A 31 20.94 3.05 -6.94
CA ILE A 31 20.76 1.97 -5.95
C ILE A 31 19.70 0.98 -6.43
N ILE A 32 18.53 1.44 -6.86
CA ILE A 32 17.42 0.57 -7.28
C ILE A 32 17.83 -0.32 -8.45
N PHE A 33 18.51 0.25 -9.44
CA PHE A 33 18.99 -0.51 -10.60
C PHE A 33 20.07 -1.52 -10.22
N SER A 34 20.91 -1.23 -9.22
CA SER A 34 21.90 -2.20 -8.72
C SER A 34 21.25 -3.46 -8.12
N TYR A 35 20.02 -3.36 -7.65
CA TYR A 35 19.20 -4.49 -7.17
C TYR A 35 18.28 -5.08 -8.24
N HIS A 36 18.46 -4.75 -9.51
CA HIS A 36 17.64 -5.23 -10.64
C HIS A 36 16.14 -4.97 -10.47
N LYS A 37 15.77 -3.88 -9.79
CA LYS A 37 14.39 -3.44 -9.63
C LYS A 37 14.01 -2.43 -10.70
N GLY A 38 12.77 -2.48 -11.15
CA GLY A 38 12.20 -1.43 -12.01
C GLY A 38 11.90 -0.16 -11.20
N LEU A 39 11.81 0.95 -11.92
CA LEU A 39 11.49 2.24 -11.35
C LEU A 39 10.23 2.81 -11.99
N GLY A 40 9.31 3.28 -11.18
CA GLY A 40 8.10 4.00 -11.60
C GLY A 40 7.94 5.33 -10.89
N ALA A 41 7.20 6.23 -11.51
CA ALA A 41 6.77 7.47 -10.88
C ALA A 41 5.26 7.62 -10.98
N VAL A 42 4.64 8.10 -9.91
CA VAL A 42 3.22 8.46 -9.87
C VAL A 42 3.06 9.97 -9.83
N PHE A 43 2.11 10.45 -10.62
CA PHE A 43 1.81 11.87 -10.80
C PHE A 43 0.53 12.25 -10.05
N HIS A 44 0.28 13.56 -9.93
CA HIS A 44 -0.87 14.12 -9.23
C HIS A 44 -0.90 13.83 -7.73
N THR A 45 0.23 13.44 -7.17
CA THR A 45 0.40 13.27 -5.73
C THR A 45 0.51 14.63 -5.03
N LYS A 46 0.13 14.67 -3.78
CA LYS A 46 0.28 15.85 -2.91
C LYS A 46 1.24 15.58 -1.75
N ASP A 47 1.73 14.34 -1.66
CA ASP A 47 2.63 13.84 -0.64
C ASP A 47 3.70 12.92 -1.27
N TYR A 48 4.77 12.67 -0.52
CA TYR A 48 5.87 11.76 -0.90
C TYR A 48 5.60 10.30 -0.50
N TRP A 49 4.72 10.07 0.46
CA TRP A 49 4.45 8.79 1.09
C TRP A 49 3.58 7.88 0.22
N VAL A 50 4.15 7.50 -0.93
CA VAL A 50 3.44 6.67 -1.93
C VAL A 50 2.92 5.38 -1.33
N ARG A 51 3.66 4.80 -0.38
CA ARG A 51 3.27 3.57 0.32
C ARG A 51 1.93 3.72 1.05
N ASP A 52 1.62 4.90 1.58
CA ASP A 52 0.44 5.12 2.41
C ASP A 52 -0.85 5.18 1.60
N PHE A 53 -0.79 5.66 0.35
CA PHE A 53 -1.99 5.88 -0.45
C PHE A 53 -2.11 5.00 -1.69
N MET A 54 -1.04 4.38 -2.17
CA MET A 54 -1.15 3.54 -3.37
C MET A 54 -1.78 2.18 -3.04
N PRO A 55 -2.53 1.59 -4.00
CA PRO A 55 -3.07 0.26 -3.84
C PRO A 55 -1.99 -0.78 -3.55
N ILE A 56 -2.36 -1.77 -2.76
CA ILE A 56 -1.47 -2.86 -2.34
C ILE A 56 -1.67 -4.05 -3.27
N GLN A 57 -0.60 -4.51 -3.87
CA GLN A 57 -0.62 -5.70 -4.71
C GLN A 57 -0.86 -6.95 -3.87
N ILE A 58 -1.85 -7.76 -4.27
CA ILE A 58 -2.16 -9.03 -3.61
C ILE A 58 -1.91 -10.23 -4.51
N ASP A 59 -1.97 -10.04 -5.82
CA ASP A 59 -1.64 -11.05 -6.83
C ASP A 59 -1.16 -10.34 -8.10
N GLY A 60 -0.71 -11.07 -9.10
CA GLY A 60 -0.10 -10.60 -10.34
C GLY A 60 -0.68 -9.30 -10.89
N TYR A 61 -2.00 -9.23 -11.05
CA TYR A 61 -2.70 -8.07 -11.60
C TYR A 61 -3.79 -7.49 -10.68
N VAL A 62 -3.94 -8.02 -9.47
CA VAL A 62 -4.98 -7.61 -8.51
C VAL A 62 -4.39 -6.76 -7.41
N PHE A 63 -4.99 -5.61 -7.18
CA PHE A 63 -4.60 -4.65 -6.16
C PHE A 63 -5.78 -4.27 -5.27
N VAL A 64 -5.51 -4.06 -3.99
CA VAL A 64 -6.49 -3.57 -3.03
C VAL A 64 -6.26 -2.09 -2.78
N LYS A 65 -7.32 -1.31 -2.90
CA LYS A 65 -7.31 0.12 -2.56
C LYS A 65 -8.12 0.35 -1.29
N PHE A 66 -7.47 0.94 -0.30
CA PHE A 66 -8.10 1.43 0.93
C PHE A 66 -8.47 2.91 0.82
N VAL A 67 -9.30 3.39 1.73
CA VAL A 67 -9.61 4.81 1.84
C VAL A 67 -8.39 5.51 2.44
N TYR A 68 -7.80 6.43 1.68
CA TYR A 68 -6.70 7.26 2.18
C TYR A 68 -7.26 8.53 2.81
N ASN A 69 -7.34 8.56 4.12
CA ASN A 69 -7.82 9.69 4.91
C ASN A 69 -7.05 9.78 6.24
N PRO A 70 -5.73 10.01 6.20
CA PRO A 70 -4.88 9.93 7.38
C PRO A 70 -5.24 10.98 8.43
N ASP A 71 -5.26 10.58 9.69
CA ASP A 71 -5.60 11.43 10.84
C ASP A 71 -4.65 12.63 10.98
N TYR A 72 -3.38 12.45 10.72
CA TYR A 72 -2.34 13.49 10.82
C TYR A 72 -2.44 14.59 9.74
N LEU A 73 -3.27 14.42 8.71
CA LEU A 73 -3.53 15.43 7.68
C LEU A 73 -4.91 16.11 7.79
N GLN A 74 -5.69 15.85 8.84
CA GLN A 74 -7.05 16.43 8.95
C GLN A 74 -7.05 17.96 8.98
N ASP A 75 -6.05 18.56 9.61
CA ASP A 75 -5.85 20.02 9.61
C ASP A 75 -5.19 20.54 8.32
N LYS A 76 -4.71 19.65 7.47
CA LYS A 76 -3.94 19.96 6.26
C LYS A 76 -4.47 19.20 5.03
N LYS A 77 -5.77 19.14 4.87
CA LYS A 77 -6.47 18.38 3.80
C LYS A 77 -5.96 18.64 2.39
N LYS A 78 -5.36 19.81 2.15
CA LYS A 78 -4.74 20.13 0.85
C LYS A 78 -3.59 19.19 0.46
N TYR A 79 -3.01 18.46 1.42
CA TYR A 79 -1.95 17.47 1.18
C TYR A 79 -2.48 16.05 1.06
N ILE A 80 -3.77 15.80 1.31
CA ILE A 80 -4.36 14.47 1.07
C ILE A 80 -4.39 14.21 -0.43
N THR A 81 -3.68 13.17 -0.86
CA THR A 81 -3.63 12.74 -2.25
C THR A 81 -4.95 12.10 -2.67
N ASN A 82 -5.48 12.50 -3.82
CA ASN A 82 -6.62 11.81 -4.43
C ASN A 82 -6.14 10.56 -5.16
N VAL A 83 -6.34 9.41 -4.55
CA VAL A 83 -5.83 8.11 -5.02
C VAL A 83 -6.42 7.74 -6.39
N ASP A 84 -7.71 7.95 -6.63
CA ASP A 84 -8.35 7.64 -7.91
C ASP A 84 -7.74 8.45 -9.05
N LYS A 85 -7.43 9.72 -8.79
CA LYS A 85 -6.75 10.57 -9.77
C LYS A 85 -5.33 10.07 -10.06
N VAL A 86 -4.61 9.61 -9.05
CA VAL A 86 -3.26 9.03 -9.22
C VAL A 86 -3.34 7.76 -10.06
N ILE A 87 -4.22 6.82 -9.72
CA ILE A 87 -4.38 5.54 -10.43
C ILE A 87 -4.78 5.79 -11.90
N LYS A 88 -5.76 6.65 -12.14
CA LYS A 88 -6.21 6.99 -13.50
C LYS A 88 -5.09 7.50 -14.40
N ASN A 89 -4.11 8.18 -13.83
CA ASN A 89 -2.97 8.74 -14.57
C ASN A 89 -1.68 7.93 -14.42
N CYS A 90 -1.78 6.72 -13.88
CA CYS A 90 -0.64 5.83 -13.68
C CYS A 90 -0.52 4.84 -14.84
N PRO A 91 0.47 4.95 -15.74
CA PRO A 91 0.56 4.12 -16.94
C PRO A 91 0.63 2.61 -16.65
N PHE A 92 1.30 2.24 -15.55
CA PHE A 92 1.45 0.84 -15.18
C PHE A 92 0.25 0.26 -14.42
N ALA A 93 -0.74 1.09 -14.04
CA ALA A 93 -1.97 0.63 -13.36
C ALA A 93 -3.15 0.39 -14.32
N GLN A 94 -3.02 0.67 -15.60
CA GLN A 94 -4.12 0.64 -16.57
C GLN A 94 -4.73 -0.75 -16.79
N ASN A 95 -3.96 -1.81 -16.56
CA ASN A 95 -4.37 -3.19 -16.79
C ASN A 95 -4.59 -3.96 -15.48
N TYR A 96 -4.66 -3.26 -14.35
CA TYR A 96 -4.82 -3.91 -13.05
C TYR A 96 -6.27 -3.86 -12.58
N GLU A 97 -6.69 -4.94 -11.94
CA GLU A 97 -7.94 -4.99 -11.20
C GLU A 97 -7.75 -4.30 -9.84
N ILE A 98 -8.59 -3.30 -9.57
CA ILE A 98 -8.55 -2.57 -8.30
C ILE A 98 -9.80 -2.92 -7.49
N VAL A 99 -9.59 -3.54 -6.33
CA VAL A 99 -10.64 -3.88 -5.38
C VAL A 99 -10.70 -2.79 -4.30
N ASP A 100 -11.83 -2.10 -4.23
CA ASP A 100 -12.08 -1.05 -3.24
C ASP A 100 -12.51 -1.63 -1.90
N ILE A 101 -11.84 -1.23 -0.82
CA ILE A 101 -12.18 -1.64 0.55
C ILE A 101 -12.55 -0.40 1.37
N PRO A 102 -13.71 -0.40 2.05
CA PRO A 102 -14.22 0.78 2.77
C PRO A 102 -13.56 0.96 4.16
N LEU A 103 -12.30 0.62 4.29
CA LEU A 103 -11.53 0.87 5.50
C LEU A 103 -10.55 2.02 5.25
N VAL A 104 -10.43 2.91 6.23
CA VAL A 104 -9.34 3.88 6.29
C VAL A 104 -8.10 3.16 6.77
N VAL A 105 -7.10 3.05 5.91
CA VAL A 105 -5.83 2.41 6.24
C VAL A 105 -4.71 3.07 5.45
N ASP A 106 -3.67 3.46 6.15
CA ASP A 106 -2.42 3.83 5.52
C ASP A 106 -1.64 2.57 5.13
N GLY A 107 -1.24 2.43 3.87
CA GLY A 107 -0.49 1.26 3.41
C GLY A 107 0.85 1.05 4.16
N GLY A 108 1.43 2.13 4.69
CA GLY A 108 2.60 2.08 5.56
C GLY A 108 2.35 1.40 6.91
N ASN A 109 1.10 1.28 7.33
CA ASN A 109 0.72 0.57 8.56
C ASN A 109 0.65 -0.96 8.36
N MET A 110 1.02 -1.49 7.22
CA MET A 110 0.95 -2.93 6.93
C MET A 110 2.27 -3.47 6.42
N VAL A 111 2.70 -4.59 6.99
CA VAL A 111 3.85 -5.37 6.52
C VAL A 111 3.40 -6.81 6.29
N PHE A 112 3.67 -7.32 5.09
CA PHE A 112 3.31 -8.68 4.70
C PHE A 112 4.51 -9.60 4.81
N CYS A 113 4.29 -10.79 5.39
CA CYS A 113 5.30 -11.84 5.43
C CYS A 113 4.68 -13.22 5.31
N LYS A 114 5.51 -14.19 4.93
CA LYS A 114 5.18 -15.62 4.91
C LYS A 114 6.03 -16.32 5.93
N GLY A 115 5.46 -17.28 6.63
CA GLY A 115 6.15 -18.04 7.66
C GLY A 115 5.52 -19.41 7.87
N LYS A 116 5.99 -20.12 8.90
CA LYS A 116 5.40 -21.42 9.27
C LYS A 116 4.75 -21.33 10.64
N ASN A 117 3.52 -21.78 10.75
CA ASN A 117 2.83 -21.97 12.01
C ASN A 117 2.53 -23.47 12.18
N LYS A 118 3.10 -24.10 13.20
CA LYS A 118 2.97 -25.54 13.46
C LYS A 118 3.26 -26.41 12.22
N GLY A 119 4.28 -26.03 11.45
CA GLY A 119 4.68 -26.73 10.24
C GLY A 119 3.89 -26.41 8.97
N LYS A 120 2.77 -25.67 9.05
CA LYS A 120 1.95 -25.21 7.91
C LYS A 120 2.44 -23.84 7.48
N GLU A 121 2.60 -23.64 6.19
CA GLU A 121 2.86 -22.31 5.62
C GLU A 121 1.67 -21.39 5.91
N THR A 122 1.98 -20.19 6.37
CA THR A 122 0.98 -19.22 6.83
C THR A 122 1.37 -17.83 6.34
N GLU A 123 0.39 -17.10 5.88
CA GLU A 123 0.51 -15.70 5.50
C GLU A 123 0.18 -14.79 6.69
N TYR A 124 0.97 -13.76 6.86
CA TYR A 124 0.81 -12.80 7.96
C TYR A 124 0.72 -11.39 7.41
N VAL A 125 -0.12 -10.59 8.03
CA VAL A 125 -0.03 -9.13 7.98
C VAL A 125 0.20 -8.62 9.40
N VAL A 126 1.26 -7.84 9.57
CA VAL A 126 1.55 -7.14 10.81
C VAL A 126 1.11 -5.70 10.63
N MET A 127 0.30 -5.20 11.55
CA MET A 127 -0.19 -3.82 11.52
C MET A 127 -0.46 -3.32 12.93
N THR A 128 -0.61 -2.02 13.10
CA THR A 128 -0.93 -1.45 14.40
C THR A 128 -2.43 -1.33 14.61
N GLU A 129 -2.86 -1.28 15.87
CA GLU A 129 -4.26 -1.09 16.26
C GLU A 129 -4.85 0.29 15.85
N LYS A 130 -4.05 1.17 15.24
CA LYS A 130 -4.50 2.45 14.70
C LYS A 130 -5.73 2.31 13.80
N VAL A 131 -5.79 1.22 13.03
CA VAL A 131 -6.92 0.92 12.15
C VAL A 131 -8.27 0.92 12.88
N PHE A 132 -8.33 0.53 14.14
CA PHE A 132 -9.59 0.54 14.90
C PHE A 132 -10.06 1.94 15.21
N SER A 133 -9.15 2.83 15.59
CA SER A 133 -9.47 4.24 15.88
C SER A 133 -9.85 5.02 14.62
N GLU A 134 -9.31 4.66 13.47
CA GLU A 134 -9.63 5.28 12.18
C GLU A 134 -10.93 4.75 11.57
N ASN A 135 -11.44 3.61 12.05
CA ASN A 135 -12.66 2.97 11.55
C ASN A 135 -13.68 2.69 12.68
N PRO A 136 -14.13 3.69 13.42
CA PRO A 136 -14.96 3.49 14.63
C PRO A 136 -16.36 2.93 14.33
N SER A 137 -16.79 2.91 13.07
CA SER A 137 -18.07 2.33 12.64
C SER A 137 -18.02 0.81 12.43
N PHE A 138 -16.84 0.20 12.46
CA PHE A 138 -16.65 -1.24 12.30
C PHE A 138 -16.18 -1.87 13.60
N SER A 139 -16.67 -3.08 13.92
CA SER A 139 -16.09 -3.89 15.00
C SER A 139 -14.74 -4.47 14.58
N LYS A 140 -13.96 -4.94 15.57
CA LYS A 140 -12.67 -5.60 15.29
C LYS A 140 -12.86 -6.80 14.37
N GLU A 141 -13.86 -7.61 14.60
CA GLU A 141 -14.18 -8.80 13.81
C GLU A 141 -14.57 -8.43 12.37
N GLN A 142 -15.30 -7.32 12.18
CA GLN A 142 -15.65 -6.82 10.86
C GLN A 142 -14.39 -6.33 10.11
N ILE A 143 -13.49 -5.62 10.78
CA ILE A 143 -12.21 -5.18 10.19
C ILE A 143 -11.36 -6.38 9.78
N GLU A 144 -11.22 -7.38 10.66
CA GLU A 144 -10.49 -8.62 10.34
C GLU A 144 -11.09 -9.36 9.14
N CYS A 145 -12.42 -9.46 9.09
CA CYS A 145 -13.13 -10.09 7.98
C CYS A 145 -12.88 -9.33 6.67
N LEU A 146 -13.01 -8.00 6.67
CA LEU A 146 -12.74 -7.16 5.50
C LEU A 146 -11.30 -7.27 5.02
N LEU A 147 -10.32 -7.32 5.93
CA LEU A 147 -8.91 -7.51 5.58
C LEU A 147 -8.66 -8.88 4.95
N LYS A 148 -9.21 -9.96 5.52
CA LYS A 148 -9.10 -11.32 4.96
C LYS A 148 -9.74 -11.43 3.58
N CYS A 149 -10.91 -10.81 3.38
CA CYS A 149 -11.55 -10.72 2.08
C CYS A 149 -10.71 -9.90 1.09
N ALA A 150 -10.22 -8.73 1.51
CA ALA A 150 -9.38 -7.86 0.71
C ALA A 150 -8.16 -8.59 0.15
N PHE A 151 -7.47 -9.32 1.02
CA PHE A 151 -6.26 -10.05 0.65
C PHE A 151 -6.52 -11.44 0.06
N GLN A 152 -7.80 -11.82 -0.15
CA GLN A 152 -8.20 -13.11 -0.71
C GLN A 152 -7.55 -14.29 0.03
N SER A 153 -7.31 -14.14 1.33
CA SER A 153 -6.64 -15.11 2.19
C SER A 153 -7.45 -15.35 3.46
N PRO A 154 -8.36 -16.34 3.45
CA PRO A 154 -9.20 -16.63 4.63
C PRO A 154 -8.38 -17.10 5.83
N ASP A 155 -7.22 -17.73 5.57
CA ASP A 155 -6.28 -18.23 6.60
C ASP A 155 -5.25 -17.16 7.03
N LEU A 156 -5.37 -15.91 6.53
CA LEU A 156 -4.47 -14.82 6.90
C LEU A 156 -4.44 -14.61 8.41
N THR A 157 -3.25 -14.62 8.98
CA THR A 157 -3.03 -14.26 10.37
C THR A 157 -2.73 -12.76 10.47
N ILE A 158 -3.58 -12.03 11.18
CA ILE A 158 -3.38 -10.62 11.45
C ILE A 158 -2.72 -10.48 12.81
N VAL A 159 -1.58 -9.80 12.85
CA VAL A 159 -0.81 -9.50 14.07
C VAL A 159 -0.94 -8.00 14.34
N TRP A 160 -1.51 -7.69 15.50
CA TRP A 160 -1.73 -6.31 15.98
C TRP A 160 -0.61 -5.85 16.89
#